data_a10f7bc7b3641da56464a21e4c35bf3d
#
_entry.id   a10f7bc7b3641da56464a21e4c35bf3d
#
_cell.length_a   1.000
_cell.length_b   1.000
_cell.length_c   1.000
_cell.angle_alpha   90.00
_cell.angle_beta   90.00
_cell.angle_gamma   90.00
#
_symmetry.space_group_name_H-M   'P 1'
#
loop_
_entity.id
_entity.type
_entity.pdbx_description
1 polymer ?
#
loop_
_entity_poly.entity_id
_entity_poly.type
_entity_poly.pdbx_seq_one_letter_code
_entity_poly.pdbx_strand_id
1 'polypeptide(L)'
;EKSGICAFEALKNIISFQSGGTTVPLEHNTVRFVDNFSAGTRGAASAEYFLEHGYAVIFMHRQKSLEPFTRHFSGQKLLDMLVMQERGPNTTICVKADSVFALAPVLSRYQAAHAAGALLHVAFTTVSEYFWLLRAACECLAHLGPRAVLYLAAAVSDFYIPKDRVPTHKMQSASGPPIIQLHLVPKMLAPLVNLWVPSAYVVSFKLETDENLLIPKARAALEKYKHKMVVANLLQTRHHRVILVTPEACQEILLTREEVHIYLSPPKPGYLISFKLLKHVCYPLHQLINITDKEWPQTCILQV
;
A
#
# COMPACT_ATOMS: atom_id res chain seq x y z
N GLU A 1 -4.80 -1.78 21.32
CA GLU A 1 -4.11 -1.98 20.01
C GLU A 1 -3.18 -3.20 20.04
N LYS A 2 -2.47 -3.51 21.16
CA LYS A 2 -1.63 -4.73 21.28
C LYS A 2 -2.44 -6.02 21.22
N SER A 3 -3.69 -6.05 21.65
CA SER A 3 -4.55 -7.25 21.62
C SER A 3 -4.96 -7.68 20.19
N GLY A 4 -5.03 -6.75 19.24
CA GLY A 4 -5.34 -7.06 17.84
C GLY A 4 -4.19 -7.77 17.12
N ILE A 5 -2.94 -7.48 17.48
CA ILE A 5 -1.75 -8.05 16.83
C ILE A 5 -1.53 -9.51 17.26
N CYS A 6 -1.83 -9.87 18.51
CA CYS A 6 -1.75 -11.26 18.97
C CYS A 6 -2.69 -12.23 18.25
N ALA A 7 -3.81 -11.75 17.70
CA ALA A 7 -4.71 -12.58 16.91
C ALA A 7 -4.11 -13.00 15.56
N PHE A 8 -3.13 -12.27 15.03
CA PHE A 8 -2.42 -12.59 13.79
C PHE A 8 -1.41 -13.73 13.93
N GLU A 9 -1.03 -14.13 15.15
CA GLU A 9 0.01 -15.16 15.38
C GLU A 9 -0.37 -16.55 14.86
N ALA A 10 -1.66 -16.84 14.74
CA ALA A 10 -2.17 -18.08 14.18
C ALA A 10 -2.09 -18.14 12.64
N LEU A 11 -1.84 -17.00 11.96
CA LEU A 11 -1.76 -16.90 10.52
C LEU A 11 -0.31 -17.15 10.04
N LYS A 12 -0.17 -17.96 8.99
CA LYS A 12 1.14 -18.49 8.55
C LYS A 12 2.14 -17.39 8.12
N ASN A 13 1.67 -16.32 7.46
CA ASN A 13 2.51 -15.24 6.91
C ASN A 13 1.86 -13.88 7.11
N ILE A 14 2.63 -12.88 7.51
CA ILE A 14 2.13 -11.52 7.73
C ILE A 14 2.86 -10.53 6.84
N ILE A 15 2.10 -9.69 6.16
CA ILE A 15 2.66 -8.60 5.38
C ILE A 15 2.18 -7.24 5.88
N SER A 16 3.12 -6.31 6.07
CA SER A 16 2.81 -4.92 6.37
C SER A 16 2.93 -4.09 5.10
N PHE A 17 1.80 -3.51 4.67
CA PHE A 17 1.71 -2.58 3.55
C PHE A 17 1.75 -1.15 4.02
N GLN A 18 2.53 -0.32 3.33
CA GLN A 18 2.50 1.13 3.48
C GLN A 18 1.93 1.74 2.21
N SER A 19 0.87 2.54 2.34
CA SER A 19 0.09 3.06 1.21
C SER A 19 -0.26 4.54 1.39
N GLY A 20 -0.44 5.26 0.29
CA GLY A 20 -0.73 6.70 0.31
C GLY A 20 0.53 7.56 0.43
N GLY A 21 0.36 8.84 0.70
CA GLY A 21 1.45 9.81 0.85
C GLY A 21 1.49 10.44 2.24
N THR A 22 2.65 10.81 2.74
CA THR A 22 2.80 11.54 4.00
C THR A 22 2.68 13.03 3.81
N THR A 23 2.25 13.75 4.84
CA THR A 23 2.25 15.20 4.89
C THR A 23 3.29 15.74 5.86
N VAL A 24 3.72 16.97 5.60
CA VAL A 24 4.55 17.77 6.51
C VAL A 24 3.75 19.00 6.92
N PRO A 25 3.25 19.07 8.17
CA PRO A 25 2.51 20.22 8.67
C PRO A 25 3.36 21.49 8.65
N LEU A 26 2.76 22.63 8.28
CA LEU A 26 3.40 23.94 8.31
C LEU A 26 3.12 24.72 9.62
N GLU A 27 2.11 24.27 10.37
CA GLU A 27 1.77 24.82 11.69
C GLU A 27 1.45 23.69 12.67
N HIS A 28 1.66 23.88 13.99
CA HIS A 28 1.23 22.90 14.99
C HIS A 28 -0.30 22.71 14.99
N ASN A 29 -1.05 23.83 14.98
CA ASN A 29 -2.48 23.84 14.73
C ASN A 29 -2.72 23.80 13.21
N THR A 30 -2.47 22.66 12.61
CA THR A 30 -2.31 22.46 11.17
C THR A 30 -3.50 22.95 10.35
N VAL A 31 -3.28 23.99 9.58
CA VAL A 31 -4.19 24.46 8.52
C VAL A 31 -3.60 24.16 7.15
N ARG A 32 -2.29 24.17 7.03
CA ARG A 32 -1.55 23.93 5.77
C ARG A 32 -0.49 22.86 5.96
N PHE A 33 -0.19 22.15 4.88
CA PHE A 33 0.86 21.14 4.86
C PHE A 33 1.46 20.99 3.45
N VAL A 34 2.69 20.54 3.39
CA VAL A 34 3.30 20.02 2.16
C VAL A 34 2.89 18.55 2.03
N ASP A 35 2.49 18.14 0.83
CA ASP A 35 1.94 16.80 0.58
C ASP A 35 2.76 16.02 -0.44
N ASN A 36 3.07 14.77 -0.12
CA ASN A 36 3.56 13.78 -1.07
C ASN A 36 2.35 13.06 -1.67
N PHE A 37 1.90 13.52 -2.84
CA PHE A 37 0.68 13.01 -3.46
C PHE A 37 0.78 11.53 -3.81
N SER A 38 -0.11 10.74 -3.24
CA SER A 38 -0.35 9.34 -3.60
C SER A 38 -1.79 8.96 -3.25
N ALA A 39 -2.54 8.50 -4.23
CA ALA A 39 -3.91 8.02 -4.00
C ALA A 39 -3.96 6.67 -3.26
N GLY A 40 -2.84 5.96 -3.09
CA GLY A 40 -2.80 4.65 -2.45
C GLY A 40 -3.26 3.48 -3.33
N THR A 41 -3.48 3.69 -4.62
CA THR A 41 -4.03 2.67 -5.54
C THR A 41 -3.23 1.37 -5.52
N ARG A 42 -1.91 1.45 -5.57
CA ARG A 42 -1.05 0.26 -5.60
C ARG A 42 -1.08 -0.50 -4.29
N GLY A 43 -0.93 0.17 -3.16
CA GLY A 43 -0.97 -0.47 -1.85
C GLY A 43 -2.29 -1.16 -1.59
N ALA A 44 -3.42 -0.48 -1.85
CA ALA A 44 -4.75 -1.06 -1.66
C ALA A 44 -5.01 -2.28 -2.56
N ALA A 45 -4.61 -2.20 -3.85
CA ALA A 45 -4.75 -3.33 -4.77
C ALA A 45 -3.87 -4.52 -4.39
N SER A 46 -2.63 -4.24 -3.97
CA SER A 46 -1.70 -5.28 -3.52
C SER A 46 -2.17 -5.96 -2.24
N ALA A 47 -2.73 -5.21 -1.30
CA ALA A 47 -3.27 -5.77 -0.06
C ALA A 47 -4.40 -6.78 -0.31
N GLU A 48 -5.33 -6.48 -1.24
CA GLU A 48 -6.37 -7.44 -1.63
C GLU A 48 -5.77 -8.74 -2.18
N TYR A 49 -4.76 -8.64 -3.05
CA TYR A 49 -4.10 -9.80 -3.63
C TYR A 49 -3.49 -10.71 -2.55
N PHE A 50 -2.79 -10.14 -1.57
CA PHE A 50 -2.19 -10.93 -0.49
C PHE A 50 -3.23 -11.55 0.44
N LEU A 51 -4.34 -10.85 0.72
CA LEU A 51 -5.47 -11.41 1.47
C LEU A 51 -6.08 -12.62 0.76
N GLU A 52 -6.26 -12.56 -0.56
CA GLU A 52 -6.75 -13.65 -1.40
C GLU A 52 -5.79 -14.87 -1.40
N HIS A 53 -4.50 -14.64 -1.14
CA HIS A 53 -3.48 -15.69 -1.06
C HIS A 53 -3.16 -16.11 0.39
N GLY A 54 -4.06 -15.84 1.33
CA GLY A 54 -3.98 -16.36 2.69
C GLY A 54 -2.98 -15.64 3.61
N TYR A 55 -2.49 -14.46 3.21
CA TYR A 55 -1.68 -13.63 4.10
C TYR A 55 -2.55 -12.82 5.06
N ALA A 56 -2.04 -12.58 6.25
CA ALA A 56 -2.55 -11.51 7.10
C ALA A 56 -1.90 -10.18 6.71
N VAL A 57 -2.69 -9.13 6.67
CA VAL A 57 -2.28 -7.82 6.16
C VAL A 57 -2.43 -6.76 7.25
N ILE A 58 -1.34 -6.10 7.61
CA ILE A 58 -1.33 -4.82 8.33
C ILE A 58 -1.30 -3.72 7.28
N PHE A 59 -2.44 -3.08 7.04
CA PHE A 59 -2.58 -2.04 6.03
C PHE A 59 -2.40 -0.66 6.65
N MET A 60 -1.15 -0.15 6.63
CA MET A 60 -0.84 1.22 7.05
C MET A 60 -1.11 2.16 5.89
N HIS A 61 -2.05 3.07 6.05
CA HIS A 61 -2.45 3.94 4.95
C HIS A 61 -2.65 5.39 5.38
N ARG A 62 -2.42 6.31 4.45
CA ARG A 62 -2.79 7.70 4.70
C ARG A 62 -4.31 7.80 4.86
N GLN A 63 -4.73 8.51 5.89
CA GLN A 63 -6.14 8.85 6.08
C GLN A 63 -6.74 9.47 4.80
N LYS A 64 -7.88 8.98 4.35
CA LYS A 64 -8.58 9.37 3.10
C LYS A 64 -7.91 8.90 1.80
N SER A 65 -6.85 8.09 1.83
CA SER A 65 -6.38 7.39 0.64
C SER A 65 -7.26 6.15 0.35
N LEU A 66 -7.06 5.56 -0.83
CA LEU A 66 -7.79 4.35 -1.21
C LEU A 66 -7.43 3.18 -0.29
N GLU A 67 -8.45 2.41 0.08
CA GLU A 67 -8.35 1.24 0.95
C GLU A 67 -8.75 -0.04 0.19
N PRO A 68 -8.28 -1.22 0.64
CA PRO A 68 -8.71 -2.49 0.08
C PRO A 68 -10.24 -2.59 0.06
N PHE A 69 -10.78 -3.23 -0.96
CA PHE A 69 -12.19 -3.45 -1.23
C PHE A 69 -13.00 -2.16 -1.51
N THR A 70 -12.95 -1.14 -0.67
CA THR A 70 -13.69 0.12 -0.86
C THR A 70 -13.20 0.92 -2.07
N ARG A 71 -11.94 0.73 -2.51
CA ARG A 71 -11.37 1.37 -3.71
C ARG A 71 -12.13 1.08 -5.01
N HIS A 72 -12.91 0.01 -5.06
CA HIS A 72 -13.72 -0.36 -6.24
C HIS A 72 -14.91 0.57 -6.43
N PHE A 73 -15.37 1.19 -5.36
CA PHE A 73 -16.56 2.03 -5.37
C PHE A 73 -16.26 3.39 -4.76
N SER A 74 -16.48 4.49 -5.51
CA SER A 74 -16.58 5.81 -4.88
C SER A 74 -17.87 5.88 -4.04
N GLY A 75 -17.92 6.77 -3.04
CA GLY A 75 -19.10 6.89 -2.17
C GLY A 75 -20.39 7.11 -2.95
N GLN A 76 -20.39 7.99 -3.96
CA GLN A 76 -21.55 8.24 -4.82
C GLN A 76 -21.92 6.99 -5.63
N LYS A 77 -20.94 6.34 -6.27
CA LYS A 77 -21.18 5.11 -7.05
C LYS A 77 -21.78 3.99 -6.19
N LEU A 78 -21.37 3.87 -4.93
CA LEU A 78 -21.96 2.89 -4.01
C LEU A 78 -23.43 3.23 -3.71
N LEU A 79 -23.77 4.50 -3.49
CA LEU A 79 -25.16 4.92 -3.28
C LEU A 79 -26.01 4.68 -4.52
N ASP A 80 -25.48 4.88 -5.72
CA ASP A 80 -26.17 4.59 -6.98
C ASP A 80 -26.52 3.11 -7.16
N MET A 81 -25.79 2.19 -6.50
CA MET A 81 -26.05 0.76 -6.51
C MET A 81 -27.17 0.31 -5.55
N LEU A 82 -27.62 1.19 -4.68
CA LEU A 82 -28.61 0.89 -3.66
C LEU A 82 -30.00 1.43 -4.07
N VAL A 83 -31.05 0.80 -3.55
CA VAL A 83 -32.44 1.24 -3.69
C VAL A 83 -33.17 1.05 -2.36
N MET A 84 -34.00 2.00 -2.03
CA MET A 84 -34.93 1.90 -0.90
C MET A 84 -36.18 1.15 -1.37
N GLN A 85 -36.61 0.14 -0.64
CA GLN A 85 -37.86 -0.59 -0.87
C GLN A 85 -38.74 -0.44 0.35
N GLU A 86 -39.94 0.11 0.13
CA GLU A 86 -40.97 0.19 1.15
C GLU A 86 -41.74 -1.14 1.20
N ARG A 87 -41.73 -1.78 2.36
CA ARG A 87 -42.52 -3.00 2.64
C ARG A 87 -43.41 -2.72 3.85
N GLY A 88 -44.53 -2.14 3.61
CA GLY A 88 -45.47 -1.72 4.70
C GLY A 88 -44.81 -0.66 5.58
N PRO A 89 -44.83 -0.81 6.92
CA PRO A 89 -44.24 0.18 7.83
C PRO A 89 -42.70 0.17 7.86
N ASN A 90 -42.04 -0.80 7.18
CA ASN A 90 -40.58 -0.97 7.20
C ASN A 90 -39.97 -0.58 5.86
N THR A 91 -38.94 0.27 5.90
CA THR A 91 -38.09 0.56 4.77
C THR A 91 -36.84 -0.33 4.82
N THR A 92 -36.54 -1.01 3.74
CA THR A 92 -35.29 -1.83 3.59
C THR A 92 -34.41 -1.21 2.52
N ILE A 93 -33.10 -1.30 2.72
CA ILE A 93 -32.09 -0.91 1.72
C ILE A 93 -31.64 -2.19 1.00
N CYS A 94 -31.79 -2.19 -0.31
CA CYS A 94 -31.45 -3.33 -1.16
C CYS A 94 -30.44 -2.93 -2.22
N VAL A 95 -29.66 -3.89 -2.71
CA VAL A 95 -28.79 -3.69 -3.87
C VAL A 95 -29.64 -3.82 -5.14
N LYS A 96 -29.48 -2.91 -6.09
CA LYS A 96 -30.11 -3.01 -7.42
C LYS A 96 -29.66 -4.29 -8.13
N ALA A 97 -30.56 -4.95 -8.85
CA ALA A 97 -30.29 -6.23 -9.49
C ALA A 97 -29.11 -6.19 -10.48
N ASP A 98 -28.99 -5.14 -11.25
CA ASP A 98 -27.88 -4.88 -12.18
C ASP A 98 -26.54 -4.63 -11.50
N SER A 99 -26.56 -4.23 -10.24
CA SER A 99 -25.36 -3.90 -9.45
C SER A 99 -24.84 -5.08 -8.62
N VAL A 100 -25.63 -6.14 -8.44
CA VAL A 100 -25.25 -7.32 -7.64
C VAL A 100 -23.98 -7.98 -8.19
N PHE A 101 -23.88 -8.13 -9.51
CA PHE A 101 -22.72 -8.76 -10.15
C PHE A 101 -21.39 -8.04 -9.83
N ALA A 102 -21.41 -6.73 -9.73
CA ALA A 102 -20.24 -5.92 -9.40
C ALA A 102 -19.93 -5.89 -7.89
N LEU A 103 -20.95 -5.83 -7.05
CA LEU A 103 -20.79 -5.63 -5.61
C LEU A 103 -20.55 -6.95 -4.84
N ALA A 104 -21.29 -8.02 -5.16
CA ALA A 104 -21.27 -9.25 -4.39
C ALA A 104 -19.87 -9.92 -4.31
N PRO A 105 -19.05 -10.01 -5.38
CA PRO A 105 -17.71 -10.58 -5.28
C PRO A 105 -16.78 -9.78 -4.35
N VAL A 106 -16.88 -8.44 -4.38
CA VAL A 106 -16.05 -7.58 -3.52
C VAL A 106 -16.49 -7.70 -2.07
N LEU A 107 -17.80 -7.69 -1.81
CA LEU A 107 -18.37 -7.82 -0.48
C LEU A 107 -18.02 -9.18 0.15
N SER A 108 -18.14 -10.27 -0.63
CA SER A 108 -17.78 -11.62 -0.16
C SER A 108 -16.32 -11.71 0.28
N ARG A 109 -15.38 -11.17 -0.50
CA ARG A 109 -13.94 -11.14 -0.17
C ARG A 109 -13.67 -10.28 1.07
N TYR A 110 -14.31 -9.12 1.16
CA TYR A 110 -14.23 -8.24 2.33
C TYR A 110 -14.68 -8.97 3.60
N GLN A 111 -15.87 -9.61 3.55
CA GLN A 111 -16.41 -10.36 4.69
C GLN A 111 -15.52 -11.53 5.08
N ALA A 112 -14.97 -12.26 4.11
CA ALA A 112 -14.04 -13.36 4.37
C ALA A 112 -12.76 -12.87 5.07
N ALA A 113 -12.16 -11.76 4.60
CA ALA A 113 -10.97 -11.18 5.21
C ALA A 113 -11.24 -10.70 6.65
N HIS A 114 -12.40 -10.10 6.91
CA HIS A 114 -12.80 -9.66 8.25
C HIS A 114 -13.12 -10.84 9.18
N ALA A 115 -13.86 -11.84 8.72
CA ALA A 115 -14.19 -13.03 9.51
C ALA A 115 -12.93 -13.81 9.92
N ALA A 116 -11.92 -13.84 9.04
CA ALA A 116 -10.62 -14.43 9.33
C ALA A 116 -9.72 -13.56 10.23
N GLY A 117 -10.12 -12.32 10.57
CA GLY A 117 -9.27 -11.37 11.27
C GLY A 117 -7.98 -11.03 10.49
N ALA A 118 -7.96 -11.22 9.18
CA ALA A 118 -6.75 -11.16 8.36
C ALA A 118 -6.35 -9.74 7.91
N LEU A 119 -7.16 -8.71 8.18
CA LEU A 119 -6.92 -7.33 7.77
C LEU A 119 -6.98 -6.38 8.96
N LEU A 120 -5.86 -5.73 9.25
CA LEU A 120 -5.75 -4.65 10.24
C LEU A 120 -5.47 -3.33 9.55
N HIS A 121 -6.33 -2.34 9.73
CA HIS A 121 -6.13 -0.99 9.24
C HIS A 121 -5.39 -0.13 10.27
N VAL A 122 -4.37 0.61 9.81
CA VAL A 122 -3.61 1.56 10.63
C VAL A 122 -3.48 2.87 9.85
N ALA A 123 -4.17 3.92 10.25
CA ALA A 123 -4.15 5.19 9.55
C ALA A 123 -3.03 6.11 10.04
N PHE A 124 -2.43 6.85 9.13
CA PHE A 124 -1.49 7.96 9.39
C PHE A 124 -1.83 9.17 8.54
N THR A 125 -1.31 10.33 8.89
CA THR A 125 -1.40 11.56 8.08
C THR A 125 -0.03 12.17 7.87
N THR A 126 0.74 12.38 8.94
CA THR A 126 2.03 13.05 8.90
C THR A 126 3.19 12.08 8.72
N VAL A 127 4.32 12.58 8.26
CA VAL A 127 5.57 11.82 8.15
C VAL A 127 6.05 11.32 9.52
N SER A 128 5.83 12.06 10.58
CA SER A 128 6.18 11.66 11.95
C SER A 128 5.34 10.50 12.44
N GLU A 129 4.01 10.56 12.27
CA GLU A 129 3.10 9.44 12.58
C GLU A 129 3.47 8.19 11.79
N TYR A 130 3.74 8.35 10.49
CA TYR A 130 4.17 7.26 9.64
C TYR A 130 5.38 6.52 10.19
N PHE A 131 6.45 7.22 10.59
CA PHE A 131 7.65 6.57 11.10
C PHE A 131 7.44 5.92 12.47
N TRP A 132 6.64 6.51 13.34
CA TRP A 132 6.27 5.91 14.61
C TRP A 132 5.52 4.59 14.42
N LEU A 133 4.51 4.59 13.56
CA LEU A 133 3.68 3.41 13.26
C LEU A 133 4.49 2.35 12.51
N LEU A 134 5.35 2.77 11.56
CA LEU A 134 6.24 1.85 10.85
C LEU A 134 7.17 1.11 11.82
N ARG A 135 7.80 1.84 12.74
CA ARG A 135 8.66 1.23 13.75
C ARG A 135 7.87 0.27 14.64
N ALA A 136 6.72 0.68 15.16
CA ALA A 136 5.87 -0.17 15.97
C ALA A 136 5.44 -1.46 15.24
N ALA A 137 5.06 -1.34 13.96
CA ALA A 137 4.72 -2.50 13.13
C ALA A 137 5.93 -3.42 12.93
N CYS A 138 7.11 -2.86 12.66
CA CYS A 138 8.35 -3.65 12.54
C CYS A 138 8.69 -4.39 13.83
N GLU A 139 8.65 -3.72 14.99
CA GLU A 139 8.93 -4.32 16.28
C GLU A 139 7.95 -5.48 16.60
N CYS A 140 6.66 -5.32 16.25
CA CYS A 140 5.69 -6.39 16.38
C CYS A 140 5.96 -7.57 15.43
N LEU A 141 6.50 -7.33 14.24
CA LEU A 141 6.77 -8.36 13.23
C LEU A 141 8.13 -9.03 13.37
N ALA A 142 9.04 -8.47 14.16
CA ALA A 142 10.44 -8.91 14.25
C ALA A 142 10.58 -10.41 14.60
N HIS A 143 9.73 -10.92 15.50
CA HIS A 143 9.76 -12.33 15.93
C HIS A 143 9.35 -13.33 14.85
N LEU A 144 8.70 -12.87 13.77
CA LEU A 144 8.28 -13.73 12.66
C LEU A 144 9.45 -14.05 11.71
N GLY A 145 10.55 -13.30 11.79
CA GLY A 145 11.72 -13.52 10.94
C GLY A 145 11.38 -13.48 9.45
N PRO A 146 11.73 -14.52 8.66
CA PRO A 146 11.49 -14.56 7.21
C PRO A 146 9.99 -14.59 6.80
N ARG A 147 9.10 -14.94 7.74
CA ARG A 147 7.64 -14.93 7.49
C ARG A 147 7.05 -13.52 7.48
N ALA A 148 7.81 -12.52 7.92
CA ALA A 148 7.42 -11.12 7.85
C ALA A 148 7.80 -10.51 6.49
N VAL A 149 6.87 -9.81 5.89
CA VAL A 149 7.07 -9.06 4.65
C VAL A 149 6.76 -7.59 4.89
N LEU A 150 7.63 -6.70 4.42
CA LEU A 150 7.36 -5.26 4.40
C LEU A 150 7.30 -4.77 2.95
N TYR A 151 6.17 -4.17 2.60
CA TYR A 151 5.91 -3.65 1.26
C TYR A 151 5.73 -2.13 1.31
N LEU A 152 6.85 -1.41 1.15
CA LEU A 152 6.98 0.02 1.44
C LEU A 152 6.54 0.89 0.25
N ALA A 153 5.24 0.86 -0.10
CA ALA A 153 4.69 1.54 -1.26
C ALA A 153 4.15 2.97 -0.98
N ALA A 154 4.32 3.47 0.25
CA ALA A 154 3.94 4.85 0.58
C ALA A 154 4.90 5.87 -0.07
N ALA A 155 4.35 7.01 -0.50
CA ALA A 155 5.11 8.19 -0.92
C ALA A 155 5.52 9.00 0.31
N VAL A 156 6.68 8.67 0.86
CA VAL A 156 7.18 9.30 2.09
C VAL A 156 7.97 10.55 1.75
N SER A 157 7.73 11.65 2.49
CA SER A 157 8.47 12.89 2.28
C SER A 157 9.96 12.71 2.58
N ASP A 158 10.81 13.24 1.70
CA ASP A 158 12.25 13.36 1.92
C ASP A 158 12.61 14.54 2.81
N PHE A 159 11.64 15.39 3.12
CA PHE A 159 11.83 16.63 3.86
C PHE A 159 10.82 16.77 5.00
N TYR A 160 11.19 17.51 6.04
CA TYR A 160 10.31 17.84 7.17
C TYR A 160 10.67 19.22 7.74
N ILE A 161 9.84 19.75 8.62
CA ILE A 161 10.15 20.93 9.43
C ILE A 161 10.38 20.47 10.87
N PRO A 162 11.54 20.79 11.49
CA PRO A 162 11.77 20.48 12.90
C PRO A 162 10.69 21.08 13.81
N LYS A 163 10.27 20.33 14.83
CA LYS A 163 9.13 20.69 15.68
C LYS A 163 9.29 22.07 16.35
N ASP A 164 10.51 22.42 16.73
CA ASP A 164 10.87 23.72 17.33
C ASP A 164 10.81 24.90 16.37
N ARG A 165 10.74 24.63 15.05
CA ARG A 165 10.65 25.64 13.98
C ARG A 165 9.27 25.77 13.37
N VAL A 166 8.32 24.94 13.77
CA VAL A 166 6.93 25.00 13.32
C VAL A 166 6.18 26.04 14.16
N PRO A 167 5.56 27.09 13.54
CA PRO A 167 4.75 28.06 14.27
C PRO A 167 3.52 27.36 14.88
N THR A 168 3.12 27.81 16.07
CA THR A 168 1.96 27.21 16.78
C THR A 168 0.65 27.48 16.03
N HIS A 169 0.46 28.73 15.61
CA HIS A 169 -0.78 29.18 15.01
C HIS A 169 -0.66 29.37 13.50
N LYS A 170 -1.81 29.42 12.82
CA LYS A 170 -1.93 29.71 11.40
C LYS A 170 -1.13 30.95 11.01
N MET A 171 -0.23 30.82 10.01
CA MET A 171 0.53 31.93 9.43
C MET A 171 -0.41 32.97 8.84
N GLN A 172 -0.15 34.25 9.13
CA GLN A 172 -0.99 35.38 8.67
C GLN A 172 -0.46 35.97 7.36
N SER A 173 -1.35 36.21 6.40
CA SER A 173 -1.01 36.78 5.11
C SER A 173 -0.50 38.25 5.20
N ALA A 174 -0.94 38.97 6.22
CA ALA A 174 -0.48 40.32 6.47
C ALA A 174 1.04 40.45 6.77
N SER A 175 1.67 39.35 7.17
CA SER A 175 3.12 39.26 7.41
C SER A 175 3.94 39.06 6.12
N GLY A 176 3.31 39.08 4.96
CA GLY A 176 3.96 38.84 3.66
C GLY A 176 4.07 37.34 3.32
N PRO A 177 4.77 36.99 2.23
CA PRO A 177 4.93 35.60 1.80
C PRO A 177 5.80 34.82 2.78
N PRO A 178 5.39 33.60 3.22
CA PRO A 178 6.16 32.80 4.15
C PRO A 178 7.39 32.19 3.47
N ILE A 179 8.49 32.12 4.20
CA ILE A 179 9.68 31.32 3.83
C ILE A 179 9.57 29.98 4.54
N ILE A 180 9.56 28.89 3.77
CA ILE A 180 9.47 27.52 4.30
C ILE A 180 10.86 26.88 4.18
N GLN A 181 11.53 26.68 5.32
CA GLN A 181 12.81 25.98 5.38
C GLN A 181 12.60 24.51 5.74
N LEU A 182 12.94 23.63 4.80
CA LEU A 182 12.82 22.18 4.95
C LEU A 182 14.16 21.55 5.32
N HIS A 183 14.13 20.52 6.14
CA HIS A 183 15.25 19.71 6.56
C HIS A 183 15.11 18.28 6.01
N LEU A 184 16.23 17.59 5.81
CA LEU A 184 16.23 16.21 5.31
C LEU A 184 15.69 15.25 6.36
N VAL A 185 14.72 14.43 5.99
CA VAL A 185 14.24 13.31 6.81
C VAL A 185 15.34 12.25 6.93
N PRO A 186 15.61 11.75 8.13
CA PRO A 186 16.53 10.64 8.33
C PRO A 186 16.15 9.41 7.49
N LYS A 187 17.14 8.75 6.90
CA LYS A 187 16.90 7.57 6.04
C LYS A 187 16.59 6.33 6.88
N MET A 188 15.31 6.10 7.15
CA MET A 188 14.81 5.07 8.06
C MET A 188 14.91 3.64 7.52
N LEU A 189 15.19 3.46 6.23
CA LEU A 189 15.35 2.12 5.64
C LEU A 189 16.55 1.37 6.23
N ALA A 190 17.64 2.08 6.58
CA ALA A 190 18.81 1.45 7.21
C ALA A 190 18.49 0.83 8.59
N PRO A 191 17.96 1.58 9.58
CA PRO A 191 17.59 0.98 10.86
C PRO A 191 16.48 -0.06 10.71
N LEU A 192 15.55 0.09 9.76
CA LEU A 192 14.49 -0.89 9.49
C LEU A 192 15.10 -2.25 9.14
N VAL A 193 16.00 -2.29 8.15
CA VAL A 193 16.58 -3.55 7.66
C VAL A 193 17.62 -4.12 8.61
N ASN A 194 18.40 -3.27 9.30
CA ASN A 194 19.52 -3.76 10.12
C ASN A 194 19.15 -4.03 11.58
N LEU A 195 18.12 -3.35 12.11
CA LEU A 195 17.81 -3.39 13.55
C LEU A 195 16.40 -3.88 13.84
N TRP A 196 15.37 -3.34 13.13
CA TRP A 196 13.99 -3.60 13.50
C TRP A 196 13.50 -4.96 12.99
N VAL A 197 13.79 -5.29 11.73
CA VAL A 197 13.34 -6.54 11.09
C VAL A 197 14.43 -7.15 10.19
N PRO A 198 15.58 -7.54 10.75
CA PRO A 198 16.76 -7.93 9.95
C PRO A 198 16.54 -9.17 9.08
N SER A 199 15.60 -10.03 9.44
CA SER A 199 15.29 -11.26 8.70
C SER A 199 14.06 -11.14 7.80
N ALA A 200 13.33 -10.02 7.83
CA ALA A 200 12.12 -9.85 7.04
C ALA A 200 12.42 -9.67 5.53
N TYR A 201 11.45 -10.02 4.71
CA TYR A 201 11.51 -9.72 3.27
C TYR A 201 11.04 -8.29 3.02
N VAL A 202 11.98 -7.40 2.68
CA VAL A 202 11.67 -5.98 2.48
C VAL A 202 11.65 -5.64 1.00
N VAL A 203 10.51 -5.11 0.54
CA VAL A 203 10.29 -4.55 -0.80
C VAL A 203 10.14 -3.04 -0.68
N SER A 204 11.04 -2.29 -1.28
CA SER A 204 10.96 -0.83 -1.34
C SER A 204 10.53 -0.34 -2.72
N PHE A 205 10.12 0.92 -2.79
CA PHE A 205 9.69 1.56 -4.03
C PHE A 205 10.59 2.74 -4.37
N LYS A 206 10.88 2.88 -5.66
CA LYS A 206 11.60 4.02 -6.20
C LYS A 206 10.78 4.64 -7.33
N LEU A 207 10.44 5.92 -7.17
CA LEU A 207 9.77 6.71 -8.21
C LEU A 207 10.75 7.78 -8.72
N GLU A 208 10.93 7.83 -10.03
CA GLU A 208 11.74 8.85 -10.70
C GLU A 208 10.94 9.50 -11.84
N THR A 209 11.37 10.66 -12.27
CA THR A 209 10.84 11.37 -13.43
C THR A 209 11.79 11.30 -14.62
N ASP A 210 13.06 10.95 -14.37
CA ASP A 210 14.12 10.71 -15.36
C ASP A 210 14.46 9.22 -15.40
N GLU A 211 14.25 8.61 -16.58
CA GLU A 211 14.49 7.18 -16.81
C GLU A 211 15.95 6.79 -16.60
N ASN A 212 16.90 7.65 -16.95
CA ASN A 212 18.32 7.38 -16.81
C ASN A 212 18.75 7.23 -15.33
N LEU A 213 18.02 7.82 -14.41
CA LEU A 213 18.29 7.75 -12.97
C LEU A 213 17.62 6.55 -12.30
N LEU A 214 16.61 5.93 -12.92
CA LEU A 214 15.74 4.96 -12.29
C LEU A 214 16.50 3.71 -11.81
N ILE A 215 17.17 3.00 -12.71
CA ILE A 215 17.90 1.77 -12.39
C ILE A 215 19.15 2.04 -11.55
N PRO A 216 20.00 3.04 -11.86
CA PRO A 216 21.16 3.37 -11.01
C PRO A 216 20.77 3.65 -9.56
N LYS A 217 19.70 4.44 -9.32
CA LYS A 217 19.23 4.74 -7.95
C LYS A 217 18.62 3.53 -7.25
N ALA A 218 17.91 2.64 -7.99
CA ALA A 218 17.37 1.41 -7.42
C ALA A 218 18.50 0.47 -6.98
N ARG A 219 19.53 0.27 -7.81
CA ARG A 219 20.72 -0.53 -7.46
C ARG A 219 21.51 0.06 -6.29
N ALA A 220 21.75 1.37 -6.29
CA ALA A 220 22.40 2.05 -5.19
C ALA A 220 21.65 1.88 -3.86
N ALA A 221 20.30 1.85 -3.88
CA ALA A 221 19.50 1.58 -2.69
C ALA A 221 19.69 0.14 -2.20
N LEU A 222 19.68 -0.86 -3.09
CA LEU A 222 19.94 -2.26 -2.75
C LEU A 222 21.33 -2.45 -2.16
N GLU A 223 22.33 -1.85 -2.79
CA GLU A 223 23.71 -1.90 -2.31
C GLU A 223 23.88 -1.27 -0.93
N LYS A 224 23.27 -0.10 -0.74
CA LYS A 224 23.36 0.66 0.52
C LYS A 224 22.63 -0.01 1.68
N TYR A 225 21.40 -0.50 1.45
CA TYR A 225 20.51 -0.97 2.52
C TYR A 225 20.43 -2.50 2.61
N LYS A 226 20.95 -3.24 1.62
CA LYS A 226 21.00 -4.70 1.59
C LYS A 226 19.64 -5.39 1.75
N HIS A 227 18.54 -4.70 1.40
CA HIS A 227 17.21 -5.32 1.36
C HIS A 227 17.00 -6.12 0.07
N LYS A 228 15.86 -6.81 -0.07
CA LYS A 228 15.69 -7.88 -1.07
C LYS A 228 15.30 -7.37 -2.45
N MET A 229 14.45 -6.33 -2.54
CA MET A 229 13.87 -5.90 -3.81
C MET A 229 13.55 -4.41 -3.83
N VAL A 230 13.73 -3.78 -4.98
CA VAL A 230 13.22 -2.44 -5.30
C VAL A 230 12.25 -2.54 -6.47
N VAL A 231 11.04 -2.01 -6.29
CA VAL A 231 10.09 -1.77 -7.39
C VAL A 231 10.34 -0.37 -7.94
N ALA A 232 10.99 -0.32 -9.10
CA ALA A 232 11.37 0.92 -9.75
C ALA A 232 10.27 1.38 -10.73
N ASN A 233 9.83 2.63 -10.59
CA ASN A 233 8.73 3.22 -11.35
C ASN A 233 9.12 4.54 -11.95
N LEU A 234 8.73 4.77 -13.19
CA LEU A 234 8.76 6.10 -13.81
C LEU A 234 7.37 6.75 -13.65
N LEU A 235 7.33 8.03 -13.26
CA LEU A 235 6.09 8.74 -12.96
C LEU A 235 5.05 8.63 -14.10
N GLN A 236 5.51 8.78 -15.36
CA GLN A 236 4.66 8.79 -16.54
C GLN A 236 4.05 7.42 -16.87
N THR A 237 4.78 6.32 -16.55
CA THR A 237 4.43 4.97 -16.95
C THR A 237 4.04 4.05 -15.80
N ARG A 238 4.07 4.52 -14.55
CA ARG A 238 3.88 3.71 -13.34
C ARG A 238 2.60 2.87 -13.29
N HIS A 239 1.59 3.22 -14.08
CA HIS A 239 0.31 2.50 -14.11
C HIS A 239 0.32 1.26 -15.01
N HIS A 240 1.29 1.14 -15.93
CA HIS A 240 1.37 0.04 -16.89
C HIS A 240 2.78 -0.56 -17.02
N ARG A 241 3.80 0.08 -16.42
CA ARG A 241 5.19 -0.37 -16.46
C ARG A 241 5.83 -0.28 -15.08
N VAL A 242 6.50 -1.34 -14.64
CA VAL A 242 7.38 -1.33 -13.47
C VAL A 242 8.63 -2.18 -13.76
N ILE A 243 9.72 -1.90 -13.07
CA ILE A 243 10.94 -2.71 -13.15
C ILE A 243 11.24 -3.25 -11.76
N LEU A 244 11.34 -4.57 -11.65
CA LEU A 244 11.81 -5.24 -10.44
C LEU A 244 13.32 -5.29 -10.47
N VAL A 245 13.94 -4.75 -9.44
CA VAL A 245 15.40 -4.75 -9.28
C VAL A 245 15.73 -5.54 -8.02
N THR A 246 16.49 -6.62 -8.20
CA THR A 246 17.13 -7.38 -7.12
C THR A 246 18.64 -7.21 -7.20
N PRO A 247 19.43 -7.69 -6.24
CA PRO A 247 20.91 -7.68 -6.35
C PRO A 247 21.41 -8.35 -7.63
N GLU A 248 20.74 -9.42 -8.08
CA GLU A 248 21.17 -10.28 -9.18
C GLU A 248 20.56 -9.88 -10.53
N ALA A 249 19.34 -9.32 -10.54
CA ALA A 249 18.56 -9.15 -11.77
C ALA A 249 17.80 -7.83 -11.85
N CYS A 250 17.41 -7.48 -13.09
CA CYS A 250 16.41 -6.47 -13.40
C CYS A 250 15.37 -7.11 -14.32
N GLN A 251 14.11 -7.09 -13.91
CA GLN A 251 13.01 -7.64 -14.69
C GLN A 251 11.96 -6.57 -14.95
N GLU A 252 11.69 -6.28 -16.21
CA GLU A 252 10.63 -5.38 -16.60
C GLU A 252 9.28 -6.10 -16.64
N ILE A 253 8.24 -5.46 -16.09
CA ILE A 253 6.85 -5.91 -16.14
C ILE A 253 6.04 -4.83 -16.85
N LEU A 254 5.45 -5.22 -17.98
CA LEU A 254 4.60 -4.39 -18.81
C LEU A 254 3.17 -4.94 -18.85
N LEU A 255 2.20 -4.05 -18.94
CA LEU A 255 0.85 -4.39 -19.40
C LEU A 255 0.80 -4.27 -20.91
N THR A 256 0.31 -5.30 -21.58
CA THR A 256 0.05 -5.24 -23.03
C THR A 256 -1.15 -4.34 -23.33
N ARG A 257 -1.26 -3.85 -24.58
CA ARG A 257 -2.42 -3.05 -25.01
C ARG A 257 -3.73 -3.82 -24.88
N GLU A 258 -3.73 -5.10 -25.17
CA GLU A 258 -4.89 -6.01 -25.05
C GLU A 258 -5.33 -6.14 -23.60
N GLU A 259 -4.39 -6.34 -22.67
CA GLU A 259 -4.69 -6.40 -21.24
C GLU A 259 -5.26 -5.07 -20.73
N VAL A 260 -4.80 -3.93 -21.24
CA VAL A 260 -5.36 -2.62 -20.92
C VAL A 260 -6.77 -2.48 -21.46
N HIS A 261 -7.06 -2.97 -22.69
CA HIS A 261 -8.37 -2.88 -23.32
C HIS A 261 -9.42 -3.83 -22.73
N ILE A 262 -9.07 -5.07 -22.42
CA ILE A 262 -9.96 -6.07 -21.81
C ILE A 262 -10.47 -5.57 -20.45
N TYR A 263 -9.70 -4.76 -19.75
CA TYR A 263 -10.01 -4.26 -18.39
C TYR A 263 -10.45 -2.79 -18.33
N LEU A 264 -10.82 -2.17 -19.47
CA LEU A 264 -11.45 -0.83 -19.51
C LEU A 264 -12.89 -0.80 -18.99
N SER A 265 -13.51 -1.98 -18.78
CA SER A 265 -14.76 -2.14 -18.01
C SER A 265 -14.39 -2.75 -16.65
N PRO A 266 -14.59 -2.05 -15.48
CA PRO A 266 -13.52 -1.84 -14.53
C PRO A 266 -12.87 -3.10 -13.99
N PRO A 267 -11.53 -3.24 -14.03
CA PRO A 267 -10.62 -2.58 -13.12
C PRO A 267 -9.59 -1.67 -13.78
N LYS A 268 -9.25 -0.56 -13.09
CA LYS A 268 -8.29 0.46 -13.56
C LYS A 268 -6.90 -0.15 -13.84
N PRO A 269 -6.12 0.37 -14.83
CA PRO A 269 -4.79 -0.15 -15.20
C PRO A 269 -3.81 -0.37 -14.06
N GLY A 270 -3.87 0.45 -13.01
CA GLY A 270 -3.02 0.31 -11.81
C GLY A 270 -3.28 -0.96 -10.98
N TYR A 271 -4.43 -1.63 -11.14
CA TYR A 271 -4.71 -2.93 -10.52
C TYR A 271 -3.95 -4.06 -11.23
N LEU A 272 -4.00 -4.08 -12.53
CA LEU A 272 -3.42 -5.16 -13.32
C LEU A 272 -1.89 -5.19 -13.23
N ILE A 273 -1.23 -4.03 -13.26
CA ILE A 273 0.22 -3.97 -13.03
C ILE A 273 0.58 -4.42 -11.62
N SER A 274 -0.27 -4.12 -10.62
CA SER A 274 -0.08 -4.62 -9.26
C SER A 274 -0.19 -6.14 -9.20
N PHE A 275 -1.17 -6.73 -9.87
CA PHE A 275 -1.36 -8.18 -9.95
C PHE A 275 -0.16 -8.89 -10.61
N LYS A 276 0.30 -8.41 -11.76
CA LYS A 276 1.50 -8.94 -12.42
C LYS A 276 2.76 -8.81 -11.55
N LEU A 277 2.95 -7.63 -10.97
CA LEU A 277 4.03 -7.37 -10.03
C LEU A 277 4.05 -8.39 -8.89
N LEU A 278 2.88 -8.65 -8.30
CA LEU A 278 2.77 -9.48 -7.09
C LEU A 278 3.05 -10.96 -7.35
N LYS A 279 2.73 -11.48 -8.52
CA LYS A 279 3.18 -12.83 -8.92
C LYS A 279 4.70 -12.99 -8.80
N HIS A 280 5.45 -11.97 -9.20
CA HIS A 280 6.91 -11.97 -9.11
C HIS A 280 7.46 -11.67 -7.71
N VAL A 281 6.71 -10.98 -6.88
CA VAL A 281 7.06 -10.75 -5.46
C VAL A 281 6.74 -11.99 -4.62
N CYS A 282 5.60 -12.64 -4.86
CA CYS A 282 5.16 -13.81 -4.09
C CYS A 282 5.98 -15.07 -4.40
N TYR A 283 6.39 -15.27 -5.65
CA TYR A 283 7.15 -16.47 -6.03
C TYR A 283 8.44 -16.66 -5.23
N PRO A 284 9.34 -15.66 -5.11
CA PRO A 284 10.50 -15.78 -4.23
C PRO A 284 10.14 -15.92 -2.75
N LEU A 285 9.04 -15.30 -2.30
CA LEU A 285 8.56 -15.43 -0.92
C LEU A 285 8.12 -16.86 -0.61
N HIS A 286 7.40 -17.52 -1.52
CA HIS A 286 6.97 -18.90 -1.34
C HIS A 286 8.16 -19.87 -1.28
N GLN A 287 9.19 -19.67 -2.10
CA GLN A 287 10.40 -20.47 -2.03
C GLN A 287 11.14 -20.30 -0.69
N LEU A 288 11.22 -19.06 -0.17
CA LEU A 288 11.86 -18.77 1.12
C LEU A 288 11.13 -19.37 2.33
N ILE A 289 9.81 -19.54 2.21
CA ILE A 289 8.94 -19.98 3.31
C ILE A 289 8.62 -21.49 3.22
N ASN A 290 9.19 -22.22 2.25
CA ASN A 290 8.91 -23.65 1.99
C ASN A 290 7.41 -23.96 1.79
N ILE A 291 6.63 -23.04 1.23
CA ILE A 291 5.27 -23.33 0.80
C ILE A 291 5.37 -24.13 -0.49
N THR A 292 4.98 -25.40 -0.46
CA THR A 292 4.95 -26.24 -1.66
C THR A 292 3.79 -25.83 -2.57
N ASP A 293 3.98 -25.90 -3.88
CA ASP A 293 2.98 -25.57 -4.91
C ASP A 293 1.63 -26.31 -4.76
N LYS A 294 1.58 -27.37 -3.92
CA LYS A 294 0.36 -28.13 -3.62
C LYS A 294 -0.64 -27.38 -2.72
N GLU A 295 -0.21 -26.35 -2.01
CA GLU A 295 -1.10 -25.52 -1.16
C GLU A 295 -1.64 -24.29 -1.90
N TRP A 296 -1.26 -24.10 -3.18
CA TRP A 296 -1.77 -23.02 -4.01
C TRP A 296 -3.17 -23.36 -4.52
N PRO A 297 -4.19 -22.52 -4.30
CA PRO A 297 -5.52 -22.77 -4.87
C PRO A 297 -5.42 -22.76 -6.39
N GLN A 298 -5.68 -23.89 -7.03
CA GLN A 298 -5.66 -24.04 -8.50
C GLN A 298 -6.73 -23.20 -9.21
N THR A 299 -7.60 -22.52 -8.48
CA THR A 299 -8.68 -21.67 -8.99
C THR A 299 -8.22 -20.30 -9.54
N CYS A 300 -6.92 -19.98 -9.51
CA CYS A 300 -6.39 -18.75 -10.11
C CYS A 300 -5.85 -18.90 -11.54
N ILE A 301 -6.05 -20.05 -12.18
CA ILE A 301 -5.88 -20.17 -13.63
C ILE A 301 -7.21 -19.71 -14.24
N LEU A 302 -7.38 -18.41 -14.42
CA LEU A 302 -8.36 -17.89 -15.34
C LEU A 302 -8.01 -18.43 -16.72
N GLN A 303 -8.79 -19.40 -17.18
CA GLN A 303 -8.96 -19.64 -18.61
C GLN A 303 -9.36 -18.29 -19.23
N VAL A 304 -8.53 -17.82 -20.13
CA VAL A 304 -8.81 -16.71 -21.05
C VAL A 304 -9.97 -17.11 -21.98
#